data_71cdf179edd0f2c52a5ac7fc5550dfce
#
_entry.id   71cdf179edd0f2c52a5ac7fc5550dfce
#
_cell.length_a   1.000
_cell.length_b   1.000
_cell.length_c   1.000
_cell.angle_alpha   90.00
_cell.angle_beta   90.00
_cell.angle_gamma   90.00
#
_symmetry.space_group_name_H-M   'P 1'
#
loop_
_entity.id
_entity.type
_entity.pdbx_description
1 polymer ?
#
loop_
_entity_poly.entity_id
_entity_poly.type
_entity_poly.pdbx_seq_one_letter_code
_entity_poly.pdbx_strand_id
1 'polypeptide(L)'
;FDKNAEVYNSLFRLGFGFVEVGTITPLKQYGNPKPRVFRLVEDKALINRLGFNNLGAKNVVNRIKSNSKIGLLGINIGPNKDTEDRLKDYLECLKIFHEVADYITINISSPNTEDLRSFHDQTKLNELLQMIDKEKKNLNSKTPIAVKISPDIDEQKIDKISDVLLENNVEAIIISNTSDSTRNGLTNIQRHQKGGLSGKPIEEKSTKLI
;
A
#
# COMPACT_ATOMS: atom_id res chain seq x y z
N PHE A 1 -4.60 8.29 -2.79
CA PHE A 1 -5.02 9.59 -3.36
C PHE A 1 -3.87 10.22 -4.16
N ASP A 2 -2.81 10.68 -3.52
CA ASP A 2 -1.63 11.27 -4.18
C ASP A 2 -0.65 10.18 -4.64
N LYS A 3 -0.70 9.84 -5.92
CA LYS A 3 0.10 8.75 -6.49
C LYS A 3 1.54 9.13 -6.81
N ASN A 4 1.82 10.42 -6.91
CA ASN A 4 3.06 10.93 -7.46
C ASN A 4 3.71 12.03 -6.60
N ALA A 5 3.30 12.20 -5.35
CA ALA A 5 3.73 13.27 -4.46
C ALA A 5 3.50 14.68 -5.08
N GLU A 6 2.31 14.91 -5.63
CA GLU A 6 1.96 16.17 -6.31
C GLU A 6 1.33 17.19 -5.36
N VAL A 7 0.62 16.71 -4.32
CA VAL A 7 -0.22 17.55 -3.47
C VAL A 7 -0.01 17.35 -1.97
N TYR A 8 0.94 16.53 -1.54
CA TYR A 8 1.14 16.17 -0.12
C TYR A 8 1.33 17.39 0.79
N ASN A 9 2.05 18.43 0.33
CA ASN A 9 2.22 19.67 1.11
C ASN A 9 0.90 20.47 1.24
N SER A 10 0.02 20.41 0.24
CA SER A 10 -1.31 21.00 0.34
C SER A 10 -2.19 20.27 1.35
N LEU A 11 -2.05 18.94 1.45
CA LEU A 11 -2.76 18.15 2.46
C LEU A 11 -2.28 18.49 3.88
N PHE A 12 -0.98 18.68 4.12
CA PHE A 12 -0.49 19.18 5.41
C PHE A 12 -1.10 20.53 5.78
N ARG A 13 -1.20 21.47 4.84
CA ARG A 13 -1.84 22.77 5.07
C ARG A 13 -3.35 22.66 5.39
N LEU A 14 -4.00 21.59 4.99
CA LEU A 14 -5.39 21.26 5.37
C LEU A 14 -5.51 20.66 6.77
N GLY A 15 -4.40 20.44 7.48
CA GLY A 15 -4.39 19.95 8.87
C GLY A 15 -4.18 18.46 9.03
N PHE A 16 -3.82 17.70 7.97
CA PHE A 16 -3.46 16.29 8.13
C PHE A 16 -2.15 16.16 8.92
N GLY A 17 -2.15 15.34 9.97
CA GLY A 17 -0.98 15.11 10.83
C GLY A 17 0.15 14.35 10.12
N PHE A 18 -0.19 13.50 9.16
CA PHE A 18 0.74 12.83 8.24
C PHE A 18 0.06 12.56 6.90
N VAL A 19 0.84 12.36 5.86
CA VAL A 19 0.36 12.04 4.51
C VAL A 19 1.15 10.86 3.96
N GLU A 20 0.46 9.89 3.38
CA GLU A 20 1.08 8.78 2.66
C GLU A 20 0.83 8.95 1.16
N VAL A 21 1.90 8.89 0.36
CA VAL A 21 1.83 8.95 -1.11
C VAL A 21 2.10 7.59 -1.74
N GLY A 22 1.54 7.33 -2.91
CA GLY A 22 1.72 6.05 -3.62
C GLY A 22 0.40 5.29 -3.83
N THR A 23 0.45 4.00 -4.10
CA THR A 23 1.62 3.10 -4.19
C THR A 23 2.50 3.52 -5.36
N ILE A 24 3.81 3.55 -5.12
CA ILE A 24 4.84 3.86 -6.11
C ILE A 24 5.57 2.58 -6.46
N THR A 25 5.86 2.40 -7.74
CA THR A 25 6.60 1.25 -8.27
C THR A 25 7.94 1.71 -8.86
N PRO A 26 8.94 0.85 -9.00
CA PRO A 26 10.24 1.23 -9.59
C PRO A 26 10.07 1.94 -10.93
N LEU A 27 9.35 1.33 -11.85
CA LEU A 27 9.08 1.87 -13.16
C LEU A 27 7.67 2.51 -13.20
N LYS A 28 7.51 3.51 -14.07
CA LYS A 28 6.20 4.08 -14.40
C LYS A 28 5.25 3.01 -14.88
N GLN A 29 3.99 3.07 -14.43
CA GLN A 29 2.92 2.27 -15.02
C GLN A 29 1.59 3.03 -15.03
N TYR A 30 0.75 2.71 -16.03
CA TYR A 30 -0.52 3.43 -16.26
C TYR A 30 -1.66 2.91 -15.37
N GLY A 31 -1.48 1.73 -14.77
CA GLY A 31 -2.54 1.02 -14.06
C GLY A 31 -3.57 0.38 -14.99
N ASN A 32 -4.69 -0.04 -14.42
CA ASN A 32 -5.75 -0.70 -15.19
C ASN A 32 -6.52 0.26 -16.10
N PRO A 33 -7.18 -0.22 -17.17
CA PRO A 33 -8.02 0.58 -18.05
C PRO A 33 -9.13 1.33 -17.30
N LYS A 34 -9.51 2.50 -17.80
CA LYS A 34 -10.66 3.27 -17.32
C LYS A 34 -11.97 2.74 -17.96
N PRO A 35 -13.13 2.84 -17.26
CA PRO A 35 -13.34 3.34 -15.90
C PRO A 35 -12.80 2.37 -14.84
N ARG A 36 -12.22 2.91 -13.77
CA ARG A 36 -11.56 2.11 -12.73
C ARG A 36 -11.83 2.58 -11.30
N VAL A 37 -12.78 3.50 -11.14
CA VAL A 37 -13.30 3.99 -9.85
C VAL A 37 -14.80 4.12 -9.98
N PHE A 38 -15.54 3.52 -9.05
CA PHE A 38 -17.00 3.46 -9.05
C PHE A 38 -17.52 3.86 -7.66
N ARG A 39 -18.37 4.87 -7.62
CA ARG A 39 -18.99 5.36 -6.38
C ARG A 39 -20.32 4.65 -6.17
N LEU A 40 -20.47 4.04 -5.01
CA LEU A 40 -21.69 3.39 -4.55
C LEU A 40 -22.31 4.28 -3.47
N VAL A 41 -22.98 5.32 -3.89
CA VAL A 41 -23.47 6.40 -2.99
C VAL A 41 -24.42 5.84 -1.94
N GLU A 42 -25.38 5.02 -2.34
CA GLU A 42 -26.39 4.40 -1.48
C GLU A 42 -25.75 3.52 -0.40
N ASP A 43 -24.63 2.87 -0.76
CA ASP A 43 -23.89 1.97 0.13
C ASP A 43 -22.78 2.70 0.92
N LYS A 44 -22.62 4.03 0.75
CA LYS A 44 -21.51 4.81 1.32
C LYS A 44 -20.16 4.16 1.06
N ALA A 45 -19.94 3.74 -0.18
CA ALA A 45 -18.83 2.90 -0.59
C ALA A 45 -18.21 3.34 -1.91
N LEU A 46 -17.04 2.77 -2.20
CA LEU A 46 -16.32 2.97 -3.44
C LEU A 46 -15.65 1.66 -3.85
N ILE A 47 -15.74 1.31 -5.13
CA ILE A 47 -14.97 0.23 -5.73
C ILE A 47 -13.87 0.84 -6.60
N ASN A 48 -12.64 0.35 -6.46
CA ASN A 48 -11.53 0.75 -7.30
C ASN A 48 -10.76 -0.45 -7.85
N ARG A 49 -10.22 -0.27 -9.06
CA ARG A 49 -9.25 -1.16 -9.69
C ARG A 49 -8.12 -0.35 -10.32
N LEU A 50 -7.50 0.52 -9.52
CA LEU A 50 -6.50 1.48 -10.02
C LEU A 50 -5.26 0.81 -10.61
N GLY A 51 -4.73 -0.26 -9.99
CA GLY A 51 -3.59 -1.02 -10.49
C GLY A 51 -2.26 -0.25 -10.39
N PHE A 52 -2.04 0.45 -9.27
CA PHE A 52 -0.80 1.18 -8.97
C PHE A 52 -0.33 2.15 -10.07
N ASN A 53 -1.26 2.93 -10.63
CA ASN A 53 -0.88 3.97 -11.58
C ASN A 53 0.01 5.02 -10.92
N ASN A 54 1.22 5.20 -11.46
CA ASN A 54 2.20 6.16 -10.95
C ASN A 54 3.29 6.46 -11.99
N LEU A 55 4.08 7.51 -11.76
CA LEU A 55 5.13 7.98 -12.67
C LEU A 55 6.49 7.29 -12.46
N GLY A 56 6.57 6.30 -11.56
CA GLY A 56 7.80 5.60 -11.19
C GLY A 56 8.62 6.31 -10.12
N ALA A 57 9.40 5.52 -9.39
CA ALA A 57 10.12 5.95 -8.20
C ALA A 57 11.06 7.15 -8.45
N LYS A 58 11.82 7.11 -9.55
CA LYS A 58 12.76 8.20 -9.91
C LYS A 58 12.07 9.55 -10.09
N ASN A 59 10.92 9.59 -10.75
CA ASN A 59 10.19 10.85 -10.92
C ASN A 59 9.63 11.38 -9.59
N VAL A 60 9.10 10.47 -8.77
CA VAL A 60 8.51 10.83 -7.49
C VAL A 60 9.55 11.33 -6.49
N VAL A 61 10.70 10.64 -6.36
CA VAL A 61 11.76 11.08 -5.44
C VAL A 61 12.35 12.43 -5.85
N ASN A 62 12.52 12.68 -7.14
CA ASN A 62 12.98 13.99 -7.63
C ASN A 62 12.00 15.10 -7.25
N ARG A 63 10.69 14.86 -7.37
CA ARG A 63 9.66 15.81 -6.96
C ARG A 63 9.70 16.07 -5.44
N ILE A 64 9.86 15.03 -4.63
CA ILE A 64 9.99 15.20 -3.18
C ILE A 64 11.24 16.01 -2.83
N LYS A 65 12.39 15.68 -3.43
CA LYS A 65 13.66 16.38 -3.19
C LYS A 65 13.63 17.86 -3.64
N SER A 66 12.84 18.20 -4.66
CA SER A 66 12.68 19.57 -5.15
C SER A 66 11.71 20.45 -4.33
N ASN A 67 11.00 19.86 -3.36
CA ASN A 67 10.02 20.55 -2.53
C ASN A 67 10.38 20.41 -1.05
N SER A 68 10.33 21.52 -0.30
CA SER A 68 10.48 21.46 1.16
C SER A 68 9.28 20.74 1.78
N LYS A 69 9.54 19.63 2.43
CA LYS A 69 8.54 18.85 3.15
C LYS A 69 8.17 19.58 4.45
N ILE A 70 6.87 19.77 4.71
CA ILE A 70 6.37 20.52 5.89
C ILE A 70 5.67 19.64 6.95
N GLY A 71 5.69 18.33 6.78
CA GLY A 71 5.06 17.37 7.71
C GLY A 71 5.57 15.95 7.50
N LEU A 72 5.01 14.98 8.23
CA LEU A 72 5.38 13.58 8.18
C LEU A 72 4.89 12.94 6.87
N LEU A 73 5.83 12.51 6.02
CA LEU A 73 5.56 11.92 4.71
C LEU A 73 5.88 10.43 4.69
N GLY A 74 4.85 9.60 4.58
CA GLY A 74 4.96 8.19 4.29
C GLY A 74 5.04 7.91 2.80
N ILE A 75 5.83 6.91 2.42
CA ILE A 75 5.94 6.45 1.04
C ILE A 75 5.45 5.00 0.95
N ASN A 76 4.34 4.79 0.26
CA ASN A 76 3.79 3.46 0.01
C ASN A 76 4.43 2.89 -1.26
N ILE A 77 5.08 1.73 -1.16
CA ILE A 77 5.78 1.08 -2.25
C ILE A 77 5.19 -0.28 -2.59
N GLY A 78 5.34 -0.67 -3.84
CA GLY A 78 4.90 -1.96 -4.34
C GLY A 78 5.58 -2.32 -5.66
N PRO A 79 5.41 -3.58 -6.12
CA PRO A 79 6.04 -4.03 -7.34
C PRO A 79 5.30 -3.53 -8.59
N ASN A 80 6.00 -3.46 -9.71
CA ASN A 80 5.38 -3.29 -11.01
C ASN A 80 4.49 -4.49 -11.35
N LYS A 81 3.50 -4.28 -12.20
CA LYS A 81 2.57 -5.35 -12.60
C LYS A 81 3.29 -6.47 -13.35
N ASP A 82 4.12 -6.08 -14.31
CA ASP A 82 4.78 -6.99 -15.25
C ASP A 82 6.25 -7.28 -14.84
N THR A 83 6.53 -7.27 -13.52
CA THR A 83 7.87 -7.61 -12.99
C THR A 83 8.05 -9.12 -12.89
N GLU A 84 9.25 -9.60 -13.16
CA GLU A 84 9.66 -10.99 -12.92
C GLU A 84 10.05 -11.23 -11.45
N ASP A 85 10.52 -10.18 -10.77
CA ASP A 85 11.02 -10.25 -9.39
C ASP A 85 10.42 -9.13 -8.52
N ARG A 86 9.36 -9.48 -7.80
CA ARG A 86 8.67 -8.56 -6.91
C ARG A 86 9.51 -8.14 -5.70
N LEU A 87 10.33 -9.03 -5.18
CA LEU A 87 11.21 -8.74 -4.04
C LEU A 87 12.21 -7.64 -4.43
N LYS A 88 12.81 -7.75 -5.60
CA LYS A 88 13.74 -6.75 -6.13
C LYS A 88 13.07 -5.38 -6.29
N ASP A 89 11.84 -5.33 -6.72
CA ASP A 89 11.09 -4.07 -6.88
C ASP A 89 10.89 -3.34 -5.55
N TYR A 90 10.58 -4.07 -4.46
CA TYR A 90 10.51 -3.47 -3.12
C TYR A 90 11.87 -2.92 -2.68
N LEU A 91 12.95 -3.67 -2.88
CA LEU A 91 14.30 -3.23 -2.51
C LEU A 91 14.75 -2.02 -3.32
N GLU A 92 14.42 -1.95 -4.61
CA GLU A 92 14.74 -0.80 -5.46
C GLU A 92 14.01 0.46 -4.97
N CYS A 93 12.73 0.35 -4.66
CA CYS A 93 11.99 1.46 -4.07
C CYS A 93 12.55 1.86 -2.69
N LEU A 94 12.89 0.91 -1.83
CA LEU A 94 13.52 1.19 -0.53
C LEU A 94 14.81 2.00 -0.70
N LYS A 95 15.71 1.60 -1.60
CA LYS A 95 16.95 2.34 -1.91
C LYS A 95 16.71 3.76 -2.35
N ILE A 96 15.65 3.99 -3.11
CA ILE A 96 15.33 5.32 -3.63
C ILE A 96 14.75 6.23 -2.55
N PHE A 97 13.91 5.69 -1.65
CA PHE A 97 13.08 6.51 -0.78
C PHE A 97 13.55 6.59 0.68
N HIS A 98 14.49 5.75 1.14
CA HIS A 98 14.88 5.69 2.55
C HIS A 98 15.40 7.03 3.13
N GLU A 99 15.96 7.91 2.32
CA GLU A 99 16.46 9.22 2.78
C GLU A 99 15.38 10.30 2.85
N VAL A 100 14.29 10.14 2.12
CA VAL A 100 13.25 11.20 1.97
C VAL A 100 11.95 10.88 2.69
N ALA A 101 11.72 9.60 3.00
CA ALA A 101 10.53 9.13 3.70
C ALA A 101 10.71 9.23 5.22
N ASP A 102 9.66 9.63 5.93
CA ASP A 102 9.60 9.49 7.40
C ASP A 102 9.21 8.08 7.82
N TYR A 103 8.51 7.34 6.96
CA TYR A 103 8.30 5.90 7.04
C TYR A 103 8.02 5.33 5.64
N ILE A 104 8.25 4.04 5.47
CA ILE A 104 7.95 3.35 4.21
C ILE A 104 6.92 2.27 4.46
N THR A 105 5.85 2.25 3.65
CA THR A 105 4.81 1.22 3.69
C THR A 105 5.06 0.18 2.62
N ILE A 106 5.26 -1.06 3.05
CA ILE A 106 5.32 -2.24 2.19
C ILE A 106 3.88 -2.70 1.90
N ASN A 107 3.43 -2.47 0.68
CA ASN A 107 2.05 -2.78 0.30
C ASN A 107 1.96 -4.20 -0.29
N ILE A 108 1.53 -5.15 0.52
CA ILE A 108 1.30 -6.55 0.12
C ILE A 108 -0.19 -6.89 -0.02
N SER A 109 -1.06 -5.90 -0.03
CA SER A 109 -2.49 -6.09 0.22
C SER A 109 -3.41 -5.77 -0.96
N SER A 110 -2.88 -5.28 -2.10
CA SER A 110 -3.72 -4.88 -3.22
C SER A 110 -4.45 -6.08 -3.86
N PRO A 111 -5.79 -6.03 -3.99
CA PRO A 111 -6.53 -7.04 -4.72
C PRO A 111 -6.44 -6.86 -6.26
N ASN A 112 -5.87 -5.75 -6.70
CA ASN A 112 -5.81 -5.34 -8.11
C ASN A 112 -4.47 -5.65 -8.78
N THR A 113 -3.58 -6.32 -8.07
CA THR A 113 -2.27 -6.80 -8.55
C THR A 113 -2.22 -8.30 -8.33
N GLU A 114 -2.08 -9.04 -9.42
CA GLU A 114 -2.08 -10.50 -9.42
C GLU A 114 -1.01 -11.04 -8.44
N ASP A 115 -1.36 -12.07 -7.70
CA ASP A 115 -0.51 -12.75 -6.70
C ASP A 115 0.16 -11.90 -5.62
N LEU A 116 -0.14 -10.59 -5.54
CA LEU A 116 0.47 -9.75 -4.50
C LEU A 116 0.12 -10.22 -3.09
N ARG A 117 -1.10 -10.70 -2.92
CA ARG A 117 -1.58 -11.25 -1.64
C ARG A 117 -0.96 -12.59 -1.28
N SER A 118 -0.16 -13.20 -2.15
CA SER A 118 0.65 -14.37 -1.79
C SER A 118 1.67 -14.07 -0.69
N PHE A 119 2.05 -12.78 -0.52
CA PHE A 119 2.86 -12.31 0.61
C PHE A 119 2.13 -12.34 1.97
N HIS A 120 0.85 -12.70 2.04
CA HIS A 120 0.20 -13.07 3.31
C HIS A 120 0.56 -14.51 3.75
N ASP A 121 1.29 -15.27 2.93
CA ASP A 121 1.92 -16.50 3.35
C ASP A 121 3.12 -16.21 4.27
N GLN A 122 3.22 -16.92 5.38
CA GLN A 122 4.21 -16.70 6.42
C GLN A 122 5.66 -16.76 5.88
N THR A 123 5.94 -17.75 5.04
CA THR A 123 7.30 -17.96 4.49
C THR A 123 7.69 -16.80 3.56
N LYS A 124 6.79 -16.44 2.63
CA LYS A 124 7.04 -15.36 1.68
C LYS A 124 7.14 -14.00 2.34
N LEU A 125 6.30 -13.75 3.37
CA LEU A 125 6.37 -12.52 4.14
C LEU A 125 7.69 -12.41 4.89
N ASN A 126 8.11 -13.49 5.55
CA ASN A 126 9.37 -13.53 6.27
C ASN A 126 10.57 -13.30 5.33
N GLU A 127 10.59 -13.95 4.16
CA GLU A 127 11.64 -13.72 3.14
C GLU A 127 11.71 -12.25 2.71
N LEU A 128 10.58 -11.63 2.39
CA LEU A 128 10.51 -10.22 2.01
C LEU A 128 11.06 -9.32 3.11
N LEU A 129 10.65 -9.54 4.37
CA LEU A 129 11.04 -8.68 5.49
C LEU A 129 12.52 -8.86 5.84
N GLN A 130 13.07 -10.08 5.79
CA GLN A 130 14.50 -10.32 5.96
C GLN A 130 15.34 -9.62 4.88
N MET A 131 14.88 -9.62 3.63
CA MET A 131 15.56 -8.90 2.56
C MET A 131 15.51 -7.39 2.77
N ILE A 132 14.38 -6.86 3.23
CA ILE A 132 14.21 -5.43 3.56
C ILE A 132 15.14 -5.05 4.73
N ASP A 133 15.18 -5.83 5.80
CA ASP A 133 16.04 -5.57 6.95
C ASP A 133 17.54 -5.59 6.56
N LYS A 134 17.93 -6.59 5.78
CA LYS A 134 19.30 -6.67 5.23
C LYS A 134 19.63 -5.43 4.41
N GLU A 135 18.72 -4.98 3.56
CA GLU A 135 18.95 -3.80 2.73
C GLU A 135 18.96 -2.50 3.55
N LYS A 136 18.11 -2.37 4.57
CA LYS A 136 18.17 -1.24 5.53
C LYS A 136 19.56 -1.17 6.19
N LYS A 137 20.12 -2.32 6.61
CA LYS A 137 21.46 -2.39 7.18
C LYS A 137 22.55 -1.97 6.20
N ASN A 138 22.48 -2.42 4.96
CA ASN A 138 23.42 -2.03 3.90
C ASN A 138 23.40 -0.52 3.64
N LEU A 139 22.22 0.10 3.71
CA LEU A 139 22.00 1.53 3.50
C LEU A 139 22.24 2.37 4.77
N ASN A 140 22.52 1.77 5.92
CA ASN A 140 22.49 2.42 7.23
C ASN A 140 21.17 3.18 7.48
N SER A 141 20.06 2.69 6.93
CA SER A 141 18.76 3.33 7.02
C SER A 141 18.07 3.06 8.36
N LYS A 142 17.58 4.12 8.99
CA LYS A 142 16.74 4.05 10.19
C LYS A 142 15.26 4.29 9.89
N THR A 143 14.88 4.39 8.62
CA THR A 143 13.51 4.68 8.19
C THR A 143 12.59 3.56 8.65
N PRO A 144 11.54 3.86 9.44
CA PRO A 144 10.59 2.87 9.92
C PRO A 144 9.85 2.18 8.76
N ILE A 145 9.52 0.91 8.96
CA ILE A 145 8.74 0.11 7.99
C ILE A 145 7.35 -0.15 8.56
N ALA A 146 6.34 0.15 7.77
CA ALA A 146 4.97 -0.29 7.98
C ALA A 146 4.61 -1.37 6.96
N VAL A 147 3.84 -2.38 7.36
CA VAL A 147 3.30 -3.38 6.44
C VAL A 147 1.79 -3.18 6.31
N LYS A 148 1.30 -3.02 5.07
CA LYS A 148 -0.13 -2.85 4.82
C LYS A 148 -0.76 -4.14 4.36
N ILE A 149 -1.72 -4.64 5.15
CA ILE A 149 -2.38 -5.92 4.96
C ILE A 149 -3.80 -5.80 4.38
N SER A 150 -4.32 -6.91 3.85
CA SER A 150 -5.69 -7.01 3.32
C SER A 150 -6.71 -7.23 4.45
N PRO A 151 -7.93 -6.72 4.34
CA PRO A 151 -9.02 -7.08 5.25
C PRO A 151 -9.58 -8.48 4.97
N ASP A 152 -9.15 -9.14 3.90
CA ASP A 152 -9.63 -10.47 3.49
C ASP A 152 -8.72 -11.61 3.99
N ILE A 153 -7.85 -11.32 4.97
CA ILE A 153 -7.03 -12.34 5.64
C ILE A 153 -7.94 -13.21 6.50
N ASP A 154 -7.71 -14.51 6.45
CA ASP A 154 -8.33 -15.48 7.34
C ASP A 154 -7.86 -15.21 8.78
N GLU A 155 -8.79 -15.17 9.73
CA GLU A 155 -8.50 -14.93 11.16
C GLU A 155 -7.43 -15.90 11.69
N GLN A 156 -7.43 -17.16 11.25
CA GLN A 156 -6.42 -18.14 11.63
C GLN A 156 -4.99 -17.83 11.14
N LYS A 157 -4.86 -16.93 10.16
CA LYS A 157 -3.56 -16.50 9.64
C LYS A 157 -3.06 -15.18 10.27
N ILE A 158 -3.92 -14.46 10.97
CA ILE A 158 -3.56 -13.15 11.55
C ILE A 158 -2.45 -13.32 12.57
N ASP A 159 -2.58 -14.27 13.50
CA ASP A 159 -1.58 -14.53 14.53
C ASP A 159 -0.21 -14.84 13.90
N LYS A 160 -0.19 -15.70 12.88
CA LYS A 160 1.03 -16.06 12.16
C LYS A 160 1.67 -14.88 11.44
N ILE A 161 0.86 -14.00 10.86
CA ILE A 161 1.34 -12.78 10.24
C ILE A 161 1.91 -11.86 11.30
N SER A 162 1.21 -11.70 12.43
CA SER A 162 1.66 -10.86 13.54
C SER A 162 3.00 -11.35 14.11
N ASP A 163 3.17 -12.66 14.29
CA ASP A 163 4.43 -13.26 14.75
C ASP A 163 5.57 -12.91 13.78
N VAL A 164 5.37 -13.09 12.48
CA VAL A 164 6.40 -12.76 11.47
C VAL A 164 6.74 -11.27 11.48
N LEU A 165 5.75 -10.39 11.65
CA LEU A 165 6.00 -8.95 11.71
C LEU A 165 6.81 -8.57 12.94
N LEU A 166 6.50 -9.17 14.10
CA LEU A 166 7.23 -8.96 15.36
C LEU A 166 8.68 -9.51 15.28
N GLU A 167 8.85 -10.72 14.77
CA GLU A 167 10.18 -11.35 14.60
C GLU A 167 11.10 -10.54 13.67
N ASN A 168 10.53 -9.82 12.68
CA ASN A 168 11.28 -8.97 11.76
C ASN A 168 11.32 -7.50 12.17
N ASN A 169 10.94 -7.16 13.41
CA ASN A 169 10.98 -5.81 13.95
C ASN A 169 10.26 -4.77 13.06
N VAL A 170 9.11 -5.13 12.52
CA VAL A 170 8.25 -4.19 11.77
C VAL A 170 7.66 -3.18 12.74
N GLU A 171 7.86 -1.90 12.46
CA GLU A 171 7.49 -0.83 13.39
C GLU A 171 6.00 -0.50 13.39
N ALA A 172 5.26 -0.81 12.30
CA ALA A 172 3.82 -0.55 12.21
C ALA A 172 3.09 -1.50 11.26
N ILE A 173 1.80 -1.71 11.55
CA ILE A 173 0.86 -2.41 10.66
C ILE A 173 -0.23 -1.43 10.22
N ILE A 174 -0.57 -1.43 8.93
CA ILE A 174 -1.70 -0.65 8.41
C ILE A 174 -2.87 -1.61 8.13
N ILE A 175 -3.93 -1.47 8.90
CA ILE A 175 -5.17 -2.23 8.78
C ILE A 175 -6.28 -1.27 8.33
N SER A 176 -6.77 -1.37 7.11
CA SER A 176 -6.45 -2.34 6.09
C SER A 176 -6.53 -1.72 4.69
N ASN A 177 -6.28 -2.52 3.68
CA ASN A 177 -6.58 -2.19 2.29
C ASN A 177 -8.08 -2.41 2.00
N THR A 178 -8.48 -2.38 0.74
CA THR A 178 -9.83 -2.66 0.25
C THR A 178 -10.11 -4.16 0.16
N SER A 179 -11.39 -4.55 0.27
CA SER A 179 -11.85 -5.94 0.17
C SER A 179 -12.32 -6.29 -1.24
N ASP A 180 -12.00 -7.49 -1.74
CA ASP A 180 -12.60 -8.04 -2.95
C ASP A 180 -13.61 -9.16 -2.66
N SER A 181 -13.71 -9.63 -1.42
CA SER A 181 -14.60 -10.71 -0.99
C SER A 181 -16.00 -10.26 -0.56
N THR A 182 -16.16 -9.00 -0.12
CA THR A 182 -17.40 -8.52 0.48
C THR A 182 -18.26 -7.77 -0.54
N ARG A 183 -19.41 -8.33 -0.92
CA ARG A 183 -20.38 -7.72 -1.84
C ARG A 183 -21.83 -7.86 -1.35
N ASN A 184 -22.04 -8.73 -0.36
CA ASN A 184 -23.37 -8.98 0.19
C ASN A 184 -23.95 -7.70 0.82
N GLY A 185 -25.24 -7.46 0.60
CA GLY A 185 -25.93 -6.29 1.14
C GLY A 185 -25.73 -4.99 0.36
N LEU A 186 -24.90 -4.95 -0.66
CA LEU A 186 -24.77 -3.77 -1.52
C LEU A 186 -26.00 -3.62 -2.43
N THR A 187 -26.49 -2.39 -2.56
CA THR A 187 -27.71 -2.06 -3.31
C THR A 187 -27.44 -1.35 -4.62
N ASN A 188 -26.34 -0.62 -4.73
CA ASN A 188 -26.00 0.15 -5.92
C ASN A 188 -25.83 -0.72 -7.17
N ILE A 189 -26.26 -0.22 -8.33
CA ILE A 189 -26.18 -0.94 -9.62
C ILE A 189 -24.75 -1.35 -10.00
N GLN A 190 -23.74 -0.57 -9.56
CA GLN A 190 -22.33 -0.84 -9.83
C GLN A 190 -21.68 -1.86 -8.87
N ARG A 191 -22.43 -2.45 -7.93
CA ARG A 191 -21.91 -3.42 -6.94
C ARG A 191 -21.17 -4.62 -7.53
N HIS A 192 -21.46 -4.98 -8.78
CA HIS A 192 -20.85 -6.11 -9.50
C HIS A 192 -19.52 -5.77 -10.17
N GLN A 193 -19.08 -4.53 -10.11
CA GLN A 193 -17.78 -4.13 -10.69
C GLN A 193 -16.63 -4.84 -9.99
N LYS A 194 -15.68 -5.35 -10.76
CA LYS A 194 -14.43 -5.93 -10.23
C LYS A 194 -13.58 -4.84 -9.60
N GLY A 195 -12.87 -5.18 -8.51
CA GLY A 195 -11.96 -4.27 -7.80
C GLY A 195 -12.13 -4.33 -6.29
N GLY A 196 -11.34 -3.56 -5.57
CA GLY A 196 -11.38 -3.48 -4.12
C GLY A 196 -12.49 -2.54 -3.64
N LEU A 197 -13.34 -3.03 -2.75
CA LEU A 197 -14.38 -2.26 -2.06
C LEU A 197 -13.82 -1.57 -0.83
N SER A 198 -14.18 -0.31 -0.65
CA SER A 198 -13.89 0.50 0.54
C SER A 198 -15.15 1.21 1.04
N GLY A 199 -15.07 1.78 2.24
CA GLY A 199 -16.16 2.53 2.86
C GLY A 199 -16.95 1.72 3.88
N LYS A 200 -18.18 2.17 4.19
CA LYS A 200 -19.02 1.61 5.26
C LYS A 200 -19.14 0.07 5.25
N PRO A 201 -19.28 -0.61 4.10
CA PRO A 201 -19.49 -2.05 4.09
C PRO A 201 -18.33 -2.89 4.64
N ILE A 202 -17.11 -2.35 4.71
CA ILE A 202 -15.93 -3.07 5.23
C ILE A 202 -15.48 -2.57 6.61
N GLU A 203 -16.16 -1.60 7.20
CA GLU A 203 -15.79 -0.98 8.47
C GLU A 203 -15.65 -2.01 9.59
N GLU A 204 -16.69 -2.80 9.83
CA GLU A 204 -16.69 -3.82 10.88
C GLU A 204 -15.60 -4.87 10.64
N LYS A 205 -15.45 -5.33 9.40
CA LYS A 205 -14.43 -6.32 9.03
C LYS A 205 -13.01 -5.81 9.28
N SER A 206 -12.74 -4.56 8.91
CA SER A 206 -11.42 -3.96 9.14
C SER A 206 -11.15 -3.71 10.63
N THR A 207 -12.17 -3.31 11.38
CA THR A 207 -12.03 -3.04 12.83
C THR A 207 -11.78 -4.31 13.63
N LYS A 208 -12.37 -5.45 13.22
CA LYS A 208 -12.12 -6.74 13.90
C LYS A 208 -10.69 -7.26 13.76
N LEU A 209 -9.93 -6.75 12.79
CA LEU A 209 -8.52 -7.13 12.58
C LEU A 209 -7.55 -6.38 13.51
N ILE A 210 -8.02 -5.35 14.20
CA ILE A 210 -7.24 -4.57 15.16
C ILE A 210 -7.32 -5.23 16.53
#